data_041d7e4f00e47ec622529523afd511e8
#
_entry.id   041d7e4f00e47ec622529523afd511e8
#
_cell.length_a   1.000
_cell.length_b   1.000
_cell.length_c   1.000
_cell.angle_alpha   90.00
_cell.angle_beta   90.00
_cell.angle_gamma   90.00
#
_symmetry.space_group_name_H-M   'P 1'
#
loop_
_entity.id
_entity.type
_entity.pdbx_description
1 polymer ?
#
loop_
_entity_poly.entity_id
_entity_poly.type
_entity_poly.pdbx_seq_one_letter_code
_entity_poly.pdbx_strand_id
1 'polypeptide(L)'
;MDSSQLIEEGNQYRANNQPAQALQCYTLAMCQDPDSAAAFNNYGNVMREMGQPRRGIPFLEHAAILDPNNVTARFNLAVSYLITGDYVRGWPAYEARWQYEHLAGSLPQHAQPRWTGQDLKDKTILVVGEQGHGDNIQFCRFLVNLHAAGAKILFQVTDGMIPLLSNASIINWIGRYTDEPPEFDYWVPIMSIPGVLGITLDNLPRQISYINAQETDVKTWLQRMGPKTRMRVGFSWSGRRDAWLNKHKGVPFETMLEMVKNNPQYEWINLQVDATDEESQAMAAAGVTMYPGAIASFSDTAALMMCLDVVISVDTAITHLAGSLGRPTWLMLQWFATDWRWMLDRDSSPWYPTTRIFRQPSMGDWNSVTKKIEQYLTWFKV
;
A
#
# COMPACT_ATOMS: atom_id res chain seq x y z
N MET A 1 -38.91 -7.52 -7.89
CA MET A 1 -37.89 -7.46 -6.80
C MET A 1 -38.04 -6.12 -6.15
N ASP A 2 -38.01 -6.06 -4.84
CA ASP A 2 -37.92 -4.78 -4.12
C ASP A 2 -36.47 -4.23 -4.10
N SER A 3 -36.31 -3.00 -3.61
CA SER A 3 -34.99 -2.33 -3.58
C SER A 3 -33.95 -3.16 -2.83
N SER A 4 -34.27 -3.80 -1.72
CA SER A 4 -33.38 -4.62 -0.92
C SER A 4 -32.90 -5.87 -1.67
N GLN A 5 -33.81 -6.54 -2.38
CA GLN A 5 -33.46 -7.69 -3.23
C GLN A 5 -32.53 -7.30 -4.39
N LEU A 6 -32.79 -6.14 -5.01
CA LEU A 6 -31.93 -5.62 -6.08
C LEU A 6 -30.51 -5.28 -5.56
N ILE A 7 -30.40 -4.72 -4.34
CA ILE A 7 -29.10 -4.46 -3.72
C ILE A 7 -28.35 -5.77 -3.48
N GLU A 8 -29.03 -6.80 -2.95
CA GLU A 8 -28.40 -8.10 -2.68
C GLU A 8 -27.93 -8.78 -3.97
N GLU A 9 -28.74 -8.78 -5.02
CA GLU A 9 -28.37 -9.29 -6.33
C GLU A 9 -27.17 -8.52 -6.91
N GLY A 10 -27.15 -7.19 -6.78
CA GLY A 10 -26.04 -6.34 -7.16
C GLY A 10 -24.74 -6.68 -6.40
N ASN A 11 -24.84 -6.97 -5.09
CA ASN A 11 -23.71 -7.42 -4.28
C ASN A 11 -23.17 -8.76 -4.76
N GLN A 12 -24.03 -9.69 -5.16
CA GLN A 12 -23.62 -10.98 -5.73
C GLN A 12 -22.89 -10.80 -7.07
N TYR A 13 -23.42 -9.94 -7.97
CA TYR A 13 -22.72 -9.62 -9.22
C TYR A 13 -21.34 -9.00 -8.96
N ARG A 14 -21.24 -8.06 -8.02
CA ARG A 14 -19.98 -7.45 -7.63
C ARG A 14 -18.98 -8.49 -7.10
N ALA A 15 -19.42 -9.40 -6.21
CA ALA A 15 -18.60 -10.48 -5.68
C ALA A 15 -18.09 -11.45 -6.76
N ASN A 16 -18.86 -11.62 -7.85
CA ASN A 16 -18.52 -12.42 -9.01
C ASN A 16 -17.74 -11.65 -10.09
N ASN A 17 -17.19 -10.46 -9.78
CA ASN A 17 -16.47 -9.61 -10.73
C ASN A 17 -17.30 -9.21 -11.97
N GLN A 18 -18.57 -8.94 -11.79
CA GLN A 18 -19.53 -8.51 -12.81
C GLN A 18 -20.03 -7.09 -12.52
N PRO A 19 -19.15 -6.07 -12.55
CA PRO A 19 -19.48 -4.73 -12.09
C PRO A 19 -20.58 -4.05 -12.93
N ALA A 20 -20.70 -4.36 -14.22
CA ALA A 20 -21.73 -3.77 -15.07
C ALA A 20 -23.14 -4.22 -14.64
N GLN A 21 -23.32 -5.50 -14.33
CA GLN A 21 -24.60 -6.03 -13.82
C GLN A 21 -24.90 -5.49 -12.43
N ALA A 22 -23.88 -5.38 -11.56
CA ALA A 22 -24.02 -4.77 -10.24
C ALA A 22 -24.55 -3.33 -10.34
N LEU A 23 -24.00 -2.50 -11.24
CA LEU A 23 -24.46 -1.13 -11.46
C LEU A 23 -25.92 -1.07 -11.95
N GLN A 24 -26.35 -2.01 -12.81
CA GLN A 24 -27.74 -2.09 -13.25
C GLN A 24 -28.68 -2.36 -12.07
N CYS A 25 -28.36 -3.33 -11.23
CA CYS A 25 -29.15 -3.65 -10.04
C CYS A 25 -29.25 -2.44 -9.09
N TYR A 26 -28.14 -1.77 -8.79
CA TYR A 26 -28.14 -0.59 -7.91
C TYR A 26 -28.90 0.59 -8.55
N THR A 27 -28.83 0.78 -9.87
CA THR A 27 -29.62 1.79 -10.56
C THR A 27 -31.12 1.54 -10.38
N LEU A 28 -31.57 0.30 -10.57
CA LEU A 28 -32.97 -0.07 -10.36
C LEU A 28 -33.37 0.10 -8.89
N ALA A 29 -32.49 -0.26 -7.95
CA ALA A 29 -32.75 -0.07 -6.53
C ALA A 29 -32.93 1.42 -6.17
N MET A 30 -32.12 2.32 -6.70
CA MET A 30 -32.26 3.78 -6.52
C MET A 30 -33.53 4.33 -7.17
N CYS A 31 -33.96 3.76 -8.30
CA CYS A 31 -35.24 4.16 -8.92
C CYS A 31 -36.45 3.74 -8.08
N GLN A 32 -36.40 2.60 -7.40
CA GLN A 32 -37.47 2.11 -6.53
C GLN A 32 -37.48 2.79 -5.16
N ASP A 33 -36.34 3.06 -4.62
CA ASP A 33 -36.14 3.71 -3.33
C ASP A 33 -35.08 4.81 -3.45
N PRO A 34 -35.48 6.05 -3.77
CA PRO A 34 -34.56 7.19 -3.89
C PRO A 34 -33.86 7.59 -2.59
N ASP A 35 -34.32 7.11 -1.44
CA ASP A 35 -33.73 7.37 -0.13
C ASP A 35 -32.82 6.23 0.36
N SER A 36 -32.54 5.25 -0.50
CA SER A 36 -31.68 4.11 -0.17
C SER A 36 -30.19 4.49 -0.14
N ALA A 37 -29.68 4.91 1.01
CA ALA A 37 -28.24 5.17 1.20
C ALA A 37 -27.34 3.99 0.76
N ALA A 38 -27.79 2.76 0.97
CA ALA A 38 -27.07 1.55 0.57
C ALA A 38 -26.92 1.42 -0.94
N ALA A 39 -27.97 1.68 -1.72
CA ALA A 39 -27.92 1.62 -3.19
C ALA A 39 -26.94 2.66 -3.75
N PHE A 40 -27.01 3.91 -3.28
CA PHE A 40 -26.09 4.99 -3.66
C PHE A 40 -24.66 4.67 -3.28
N ASN A 41 -24.40 4.19 -2.05
CA ASN A 41 -23.06 3.79 -1.60
C ASN A 41 -22.48 2.69 -2.49
N ASN A 42 -23.26 1.63 -2.76
CA ASN A 42 -22.77 0.47 -3.51
C ASN A 42 -22.49 0.85 -4.98
N TYR A 43 -23.36 1.66 -5.58
CA TYR A 43 -23.15 2.19 -6.93
C TYR A 43 -21.84 3.00 -7.00
N GLY A 44 -21.66 3.97 -6.11
CA GLY A 44 -20.48 4.82 -6.08
C GLY A 44 -19.19 4.04 -5.83
N ASN A 45 -19.26 3.01 -4.96
CA ASN A 45 -18.10 2.15 -4.67
C ASN A 45 -17.70 1.30 -5.90
N VAL A 46 -18.67 0.71 -6.61
CA VAL A 46 -18.38 -0.05 -7.85
C VAL A 46 -17.79 0.86 -8.92
N MET A 47 -18.30 2.10 -9.06
CA MET A 47 -17.67 3.08 -9.96
C MET A 47 -16.19 3.34 -9.61
N ARG A 48 -15.87 3.47 -8.33
CA ARG A 48 -14.47 3.62 -7.87
C ARG A 48 -13.64 2.38 -8.20
N GLU A 49 -14.15 1.18 -7.95
CA GLU A 49 -13.47 -0.09 -8.24
C GLU A 49 -13.20 -0.27 -9.74
N MET A 50 -14.07 0.25 -10.59
CA MET A 50 -13.89 0.30 -12.05
C MET A 50 -12.95 1.43 -12.53
N GLY A 51 -12.25 2.12 -11.61
CA GLY A 51 -11.35 3.22 -11.97
C GLY A 51 -12.05 4.53 -12.35
N GLN A 52 -13.33 4.70 -12.00
CA GLN A 52 -14.14 5.89 -12.29
C GLN A 52 -14.60 6.62 -11.00
N PRO A 53 -13.71 6.88 -10.01
CA PRO A 53 -14.09 7.44 -8.73
C PRO A 53 -14.74 8.82 -8.84
N ARG A 54 -14.29 9.66 -9.81
CA ARG A 54 -14.88 11.00 -10.03
C ARG A 54 -16.36 10.94 -10.37
N ARG A 55 -16.79 9.88 -11.06
CA ARG A 55 -18.22 9.62 -11.36
C ARG A 55 -18.96 9.01 -10.19
N GLY A 56 -18.26 8.26 -9.33
CA GLY A 56 -18.82 7.63 -8.12
C GLY A 56 -19.01 8.60 -6.95
N ILE A 57 -18.15 9.62 -6.81
CA ILE A 57 -18.16 10.58 -5.68
C ILE A 57 -19.55 11.19 -5.45
N PRO A 58 -20.29 11.72 -6.43
CA PRO A 58 -21.62 12.32 -6.16
C PRO A 58 -22.60 11.35 -5.52
N PHE A 59 -22.55 10.06 -5.89
CA PHE A 59 -23.40 9.03 -5.31
C PHE A 59 -22.98 8.72 -3.86
N LEU A 60 -21.69 8.65 -3.58
CA LEU A 60 -21.18 8.46 -2.22
C LEU A 60 -21.48 9.67 -1.31
N GLU A 61 -21.36 10.89 -1.83
CA GLU A 61 -21.76 12.11 -1.10
C GLU A 61 -23.25 12.08 -0.77
N HIS A 62 -24.09 11.67 -1.73
CA HIS A 62 -25.52 11.54 -1.50
C HIS A 62 -25.85 10.46 -0.46
N ALA A 63 -25.18 9.29 -0.54
CA ALA A 63 -25.31 8.24 0.47
C ALA A 63 -24.95 8.74 1.89
N ALA A 64 -23.90 9.55 2.02
CA ALA A 64 -23.50 10.13 3.30
C ALA A 64 -24.46 11.22 3.81
N ILE A 65 -25.24 11.87 2.92
CA ILE A 65 -26.31 12.79 3.30
C ILE A 65 -27.53 12.01 3.81
N LEU A 66 -27.93 10.95 3.10
CA LEU A 66 -29.07 10.11 3.47
C LEU A 66 -28.85 9.37 4.79
N ASP A 67 -27.65 8.87 5.04
CA ASP A 67 -27.25 8.22 6.29
C ASP A 67 -25.87 8.69 6.75
N PRO A 68 -25.78 9.78 7.52
CA PRO A 68 -24.50 10.31 8.03
C PRO A 68 -23.75 9.35 8.97
N ASN A 69 -24.44 8.38 9.55
CA ASN A 69 -23.88 7.36 10.44
C ASN A 69 -23.35 6.13 9.69
N ASN A 70 -23.60 6.04 8.39
CA ASN A 70 -23.09 4.94 7.57
C ASN A 70 -21.57 5.01 7.41
N VAL A 71 -20.89 4.27 8.26
CA VAL A 71 -19.41 4.21 8.29
C VAL A 71 -18.85 3.75 6.95
N THR A 72 -19.48 2.74 6.33
CA THR A 72 -19.03 2.21 5.03
C THR A 72 -19.12 3.26 3.93
N ALA A 73 -20.20 4.02 3.87
CA ALA A 73 -20.35 5.11 2.90
C ALA A 73 -19.29 6.20 3.10
N ARG A 74 -19.07 6.61 4.34
CA ARG A 74 -18.03 7.60 4.70
C ARG A 74 -16.63 7.11 4.34
N PHE A 75 -16.31 5.84 4.62
CA PHE A 75 -15.03 5.25 4.27
C PHE A 75 -14.82 5.14 2.75
N ASN A 76 -15.81 4.68 2.00
CA ASN A 76 -15.77 4.61 0.54
C ASN A 76 -15.60 5.99 -0.09
N LEU A 77 -16.27 7.00 0.45
CA LEU A 77 -16.13 8.39 0.02
C LEU A 77 -14.70 8.91 0.28
N ALA A 78 -14.14 8.63 1.46
CA ALA A 78 -12.78 9.00 1.82
C ALA A 78 -11.75 8.42 0.83
N VAL A 79 -11.83 7.12 0.55
CA VAL A 79 -10.95 6.45 -0.41
C VAL A 79 -11.13 7.02 -1.82
N SER A 80 -12.36 7.41 -2.20
CA SER A 80 -12.64 8.04 -3.50
C SER A 80 -12.04 9.44 -3.62
N TYR A 81 -12.04 10.23 -2.56
CA TYR A 81 -11.33 11.51 -2.52
C TYR A 81 -9.81 11.29 -2.63
N LEU A 82 -9.25 10.38 -1.83
CA LEU A 82 -7.80 10.12 -1.81
C LEU A 82 -7.30 9.64 -3.18
N ILE A 83 -7.98 8.71 -3.85
CA ILE A 83 -7.56 8.20 -5.15
C ILE A 83 -7.62 9.26 -6.27
N THR A 84 -8.50 10.25 -6.11
CA THR A 84 -8.60 11.39 -7.05
C THR A 84 -7.63 12.53 -6.73
N GLY A 85 -6.89 12.42 -5.62
CA GLY A 85 -5.93 13.43 -5.16
C GLY A 85 -6.54 14.55 -4.35
N ASP A 86 -7.82 14.47 -4.01
CA ASP A 86 -8.49 15.42 -3.12
C ASP A 86 -8.16 15.08 -1.66
N TYR A 87 -6.94 15.36 -1.26
CA TYR A 87 -6.45 15.06 0.08
C TYR A 87 -7.05 15.98 1.15
N VAL A 88 -7.49 17.17 0.75
CA VAL A 88 -8.14 18.12 1.68
C VAL A 88 -9.43 17.53 2.26
N ARG A 89 -10.27 16.93 1.42
CA ARG A 89 -11.48 16.22 1.85
C ARG A 89 -11.19 14.79 2.29
N GLY A 90 -10.20 14.17 1.67
CA GLY A 90 -9.88 12.76 1.87
C GLY A 90 -9.37 12.43 3.27
N TRP A 91 -8.40 13.18 3.80
CA TRP A 91 -7.83 12.87 5.12
C TRP A 91 -8.85 12.96 6.25
N PRO A 92 -9.64 14.05 6.40
CA PRO A 92 -10.66 14.09 7.45
C PRO A 92 -11.70 12.96 7.32
N ALA A 93 -12.14 12.66 6.09
CA ALA A 93 -13.08 11.57 5.85
C ALA A 93 -12.46 10.20 6.15
N TYR A 94 -11.15 10.01 5.95
CA TYR A 94 -10.45 8.75 6.18
C TYR A 94 -10.35 8.36 7.66
N GLU A 95 -10.62 9.29 8.57
CA GLU A 95 -10.76 8.98 10.00
C GLU A 95 -11.95 8.03 10.28
N ALA A 96 -12.91 7.90 9.35
CA ALA A 96 -13.97 6.89 9.43
C ALA A 96 -13.44 5.45 9.48
N ARG A 97 -12.18 5.20 9.07
CA ARG A 97 -11.54 3.88 9.12
C ARG A 97 -11.55 3.25 10.52
N TRP A 98 -11.55 4.06 11.58
CA TRP A 98 -11.57 3.59 12.96
C TRP A 98 -12.90 2.96 13.39
N GLN A 99 -13.97 3.23 12.64
CA GLN A 99 -15.29 2.68 12.84
C GLN A 99 -15.63 1.63 11.76
N TYR A 100 -14.80 1.52 10.72
CA TYR A 100 -15.02 0.59 9.62
C TYR A 100 -14.72 -0.85 10.09
N GLU A 101 -15.69 -1.77 9.93
CA GLU A 101 -15.68 -3.11 10.52
C GLU A 101 -14.37 -3.87 10.31
N HIS A 102 -13.80 -3.82 9.12
CA HIS A 102 -12.55 -4.51 8.78
C HIS A 102 -11.29 -3.87 9.36
N LEU A 103 -11.38 -2.66 9.90
CA LEU A 103 -10.30 -1.89 10.50
C LEU A 103 -10.61 -1.46 11.94
N ALA A 104 -11.85 -1.67 12.39
CA ALA A 104 -12.31 -1.30 13.72
C ALA A 104 -11.63 -2.12 14.82
N GLY A 105 -11.50 -1.52 16.00
CA GLY A 105 -10.95 -2.16 17.21
C GLY A 105 -9.45 -2.01 17.40
N SER A 106 -8.75 -1.38 16.47
CA SER A 106 -7.31 -1.15 16.57
C SER A 106 -6.91 0.28 16.99
N LEU A 107 -7.89 1.17 17.22
CA LEU A 107 -7.56 2.50 17.73
C LEU A 107 -7.10 2.39 19.20
N PRO A 108 -5.84 2.74 19.49
CA PRO A 108 -5.34 2.74 20.85
C PRO A 108 -6.13 3.71 21.71
N GLN A 109 -6.29 3.38 22.98
CA GLN A 109 -6.84 4.29 23.97
C GLN A 109 -5.76 4.62 24.98
N HIS A 110 -5.39 5.91 25.02
CA HIS A 110 -4.43 6.45 25.97
C HIS A 110 -5.10 7.53 26.82
N ALA A 111 -4.63 7.70 28.07
CA ALA A 111 -5.10 8.77 28.93
C ALA A 111 -4.67 10.16 28.41
N GLN A 112 -3.54 10.22 27.72
CA GLN A 112 -3.01 11.46 27.12
C GLN A 112 -3.87 11.87 25.91
N PRO A 113 -3.94 13.17 25.61
CA PRO A 113 -4.73 13.68 24.51
C PRO A 113 -4.13 13.24 23.15
N ARG A 114 -5.01 12.96 22.18
CA ARG A 114 -4.62 12.78 20.80
C ARG A 114 -4.10 14.08 20.21
N TRP A 115 -2.97 14.02 19.50
CA TRP A 115 -2.42 15.17 18.77
C TRP A 115 -3.31 15.54 17.58
N THR A 116 -3.72 16.79 17.53
CA THR A 116 -4.56 17.36 16.47
C THR A 116 -3.98 18.66 15.90
N GLY A 117 -2.65 18.88 16.09
CA GLY A 117 -1.94 20.05 15.57
C GLY A 117 -1.37 20.99 16.65
N GLN A 118 -1.41 20.58 17.92
CA GLN A 118 -0.79 21.35 19.00
C GLN A 118 0.73 21.47 18.78
N ASP A 119 1.33 22.53 19.37
CA ASP A 119 2.79 22.72 19.31
C ASP A 119 3.51 21.52 19.92
N LEU A 120 4.51 21.03 19.19
CA LEU A 120 5.32 19.85 19.56
C LEU A 120 6.71 20.24 20.08
N LYS A 121 7.02 21.53 20.18
CA LYS A 121 8.32 21.95 20.70
C LYS A 121 8.52 21.42 22.11
N ASP A 122 9.63 20.70 22.32
CA ASP A 122 10.01 20.06 23.58
C ASP A 122 8.96 19.03 24.12
N LYS A 123 8.07 18.54 23.26
CA LYS A 123 7.04 17.55 23.60
C LYS A 123 7.47 16.15 23.18
N THR A 124 6.96 15.15 23.90
CA THR A 124 7.09 13.75 23.55
C THR A 124 5.78 13.26 22.90
N ILE A 125 5.86 12.70 21.70
CA ILE A 125 4.72 12.17 20.97
C ILE A 125 4.86 10.68 20.74
N LEU A 126 3.83 9.92 21.12
CA LEU A 126 3.69 8.50 20.78
C LEU A 126 3.01 8.38 19.42
N VAL A 127 3.74 7.94 18.43
CA VAL A 127 3.20 7.55 17.13
C VAL A 127 2.84 6.07 17.19
N VAL A 128 1.61 5.73 16.83
CA VAL A 128 1.13 4.36 16.80
C VAL A 128 0.98 3.91 15.37
N GLY A 129 1.70 2.86 14.99
CA GLY A 129 1.54 2.20 13.71
C GLY A 129 0.13 1.62 13.57
N GLU A 130 -0.32 1.44 12.34
CA GLU A 130 -1.64 0.89 12.04
C GLU A 130 -1.65 0.13 10.72
N GLN A 131 -2.66 -0.72 10.54
CA GLN A 131 -2.86 -1.51 9.33
C GLN A 131 -1.66 -2.44 9.00
N GLY A 132 -1.18 -2.43 7.75
CA GLY A 132 -0.12 -3.32 7.28
C GLY A 132 1.29 -2.75 7.42
N HIS A 133 2.28 -3.60 7.19
CA HIS A 133 3.69 -3.16 7.17
C HIS A 133 3.94 -2.09 6.10
N GLY A 134 3.31 -2.22 4.91
CA GLY A 134 3.43 -1.24 3.84
C GLY A 134 2.95 0.15 4.25
N ASP A 135 1.87 0.22 5.05
CA ASP A 135 1.34 1.47 5.59
C ASP A 135 2.32 2.13 6.54
N ASN A 136 2.89 1.37 7.47
CA ASN A 136 3.89 1.88 8.40
C ASN A 136 5.16 2.35 7.66
N ILE A 137 5.64 1.58 6.68
CA ILE A 137 6.78 1.97 5.81
C ILE A 137 6.47 3.26 5.07
N GLN A 138 5.29 3.41 4.49
CA GLN A 138 4.92 4.59 3.73
C GLN A 138 4.82 5.83 4.63
N PHE A 139 4.11 5.71 5.75
CA PHE A 139 3.75 6.86 6.57
C PHE A 139 4.82 7.27 7.58
N CYS A 140 5.82 6.43 7.89
CA CYS A 140 6.96 6.83 8.73
C CYS A 140 7.76 7.99 8.13
N ARG A 141 7.61 8.31 6.83
CA ARG A 141 8.16 9.53 6.21
C ARG A 141 7.76 10.81 6.93
N PHE A 142 6.58 10.83 7.56
CA PHE A 142 6.08 12.02 8.27
C PHE A 142 6.69 12.20 9.67
N LEU A 143 7.44 11.21 10.18
CA LEU A 143 8.17 11.36 11.44
C LEU A 143 9.20 12.50 11.36
N VAL A 144 9.76 12.75 10.18
CA VAL A 144 10.67 13.88 9.97
C VAL A 144 9.99 15.23 10.22
N ASN A 145 8.70 15.35 9.90
CA ASN A 145 7.93 16.57 10.14
C ASN A 145 7.71 16.80 11.64
N LEU A 146 7.39 15.73 12.39
CA LEU A 146 7.24 15.80 13.85
C LEU A 146 8.57 16.13 14.54
N HIS A 147 9.66 15.50 14.08
CA HIS A 147 11.01 15.80 14.58
C HIS A 147 11.41 17.25 14.29
N ALA A 148 11.16 17.75 13.08
CA ALA A 148 11.42 19.15 12.71
C ALA A 148 10.58 20.15 13.52
N ALA A 149 9.41 19.75 14.01
CA ALA A 149 8.59 20.54 14.94
C ALA A 149 9.09 20.48 16.39
N GLY A 150 10.21 19.81 16.67
CA GLY A 150 10.85 19.73 18.00
C GLY A 150 10.35 18.57 18.87
N ALA A 151 9.60 17.63 18.33
CA ALA A 151 9.10 16.49 19.10
C ALA A 151 10.18 15.45 19.38
N LYS A 152 10.12 14.83 20.57
CA LYS A 152 10.71 13.52 20.83
C LYS A 152 9.71 12.45 20.37
N ILE A 153 10.17 11.52 19.55
CA ILE A 153 9.29 10.53 18.90
C ILE A 153 9.44 9.18 19.56
N LEU A 154 8.34 8.66 20.10
CA LEU A 154 8.18 7.26 20.47
C LEU A 154 7.35 6.60 19.38
N PHE A 155 7.73 5.40 18.92
CA PHE A 155 7.02 4.74 17.83
C PHE A 155 6.68 3.29 18.17
N GLN A 156 5.38 2.98 18.25
CA GLN A 156 4.87 1.62 18.41
C GLN A 156 4.56 1.01 17.04
N VAL A 157 5.12 -0.16 16.78
CA VAL A 157 4.99 -0.88 15.50
C VAL A 157 4.88 -2.39 15.72
N THR A 158 4.65 -3.14 14.66
CA THR A 158 4.76 -4.60 14.67
C THR A 158 6.21 -5.05 14.77
N ASP A 159 6.44 -6.24 15.33
CA ASP A 159 7.78 -6.82 15.53
C ASP A 159 8.66 -6.77 14.30
N GLY A 160 8.10 -7.10 13.13
CA GLY A 160 8.86 -7.12 11.86
C GLY A 160 9.41 -5.76 11.41
N MET A 161 8.88 -4.65 11.95
CA MET A 161 9.33 -3.31 11.61
C MET A 161 10.45 -2.78 12.53
N ILE A 162 10.59 -3.33 13.73
CA ILE A 162 11.56 -2.86 14.72
C ILE A 162 12.99 -2.91 14.18
N PRO A 163 13.48 -4.04 13.63
CA PRO A 163 14.85 -4.09 13.12
C PRO A 163 15.14 -3.08 12.01
N LEU A 164 14.14 -2.79 11.17
CA LEU A 164 14.26 -1.84 10.05
C LEU A 164 14.40 -0.40 10.53
N LEU A 165 13.68 -0.02 11.60
CA LEU A 165 13.51 1.37 12.03
C LEU A 165 14.32 1.73 13.27
N SER A 166 14.88 0.75 14.00
CA SER A 166 15.61 0.97 15.26
C SER A 166 16.84 1.87 15.14
N ASN A 167 17.38 2.03 13.94
CA ASN A 167 18.55 2.88 13.69
C ASN A 167 18.21 4.26 13.11
N ALA A 168 16.92 4.59 13.01
CA ALA A 168 16.51 5.93 12.59
C ALA A 168 16.75 6.94 13.73
N SER A 169 17.74 7.83 13.56
CA SER A 169 18.19 8.77 14.60
C SER A 169 17.10 9.72 15.11
N ILE A 170 16.02 9.89 14.37
CA ILE A 170 14.86 10.72 14.74
C ILE A 170 13.87 10.00 15.67
N ILE A 171 14.01 8.66 15.85
CA ILE A 171 13.15 7.87 16.73
C ILE A 171 13.86 7.71 18.08
N ASN A 172 13.29 8.24 19.12
CA ASN A 172 13.87 8.20 20.48
C ASN A 172 13.58 6.89 21.20
N TRP A 173 12.51 6.22 20.84
CA TRP A 173 12.13 4.89 21.32
C TRP A 173 11.27 4.18 20.27
N ILE A 174 11.47 2.88 20.12
CA ILE A 174 10.66 2.02 19.28
C ILE A 174 10.30 0.75 20.05
N GLY A 175 9.05 0.33 19.96
CA GLY A 175 8.55 -0.86 20.67
C GLY A 175 7.34 -1.47 19.98
N ARG A 176 6.89 -2.60 20.50
CA ARG A 176 5.70 -3.33 20.06
C ARG A 176 4.45 -2.67 20.60
N TYR A 177 3.29 -3.00 20.02
CA TYR A 177 1.99 -2.58 20.57
C TYR A 177 1.73 -3.08 21.99
N THR A 178 2.39 -4.16 22.41
CA THR A 178 2.29 -4.75 23.76
C THR A 178 3.30 -4.18 24.74
N ASP A 179 4.30 -3.43 24.26
CA ASP A 179 5.32 -2.84 25.12
C ASP A 179 4.77 -1.54 25.73
N GLU A 180 5.05 -1.29 27.01
CA GLU A 180 4.67 -0.05 27.64
C GLU A 180 5.62 1.08 27.18
N PRO A 181 5.10 2.12 26.51
CA PRO A 181 5.95 3.21 26.06
C PRO A 181 6.38 4.08 27.24
N PRO A 182 7.54 4.78 27.15
CA PRO A 182 7.90 5.86 28.07
C PRO A 182 6.80 6.93 28.14
N GLU A 183 6.89 7.80 29.14
CA GLU A 183 5.95 8.92 29.30
C GLU A 183 5.91 9.81 28.04
N PHE A 184 4.72 10.26 27.64
CA PHE A 184 4.49 11.10 26.48
C PHE A 184 3.38 12.13 26.75
N ASP A 185 3.43 13.25 26.02
CA ASP A 185 2.45 14.35 26.11
C ASP A 185 1.23 14.09 25.20
N TYR A 186 1.48 13.56 24.00
CA TYR A 186 0.48 13.35 22.95
C TYR A 186 0.66 11.99 22.30
N TRP A 187 -0.40 11.49 21.66
CA TRP A 187 -0.30 10.34 20.77
C TRP A 187 -1.01 10.59 19.44
N VAL A 188 -0.62 9.85 18.40
CA VAL A 188 -1.23 9.97 17.08
C VAL A 188 -1.10 8.65 16.31
N PRO A 189 -2.17 8.18 15.64
CA PRO A 189 -2.06 7.11 14.66
C PRO A 189 -1.26 7.60 13.45
N ILE A 190 -0.37 6.77 12.92
CA ILE A 190 0.58 7.19 11.89
C ILE A 190 -0.10 7.70 10.61
N MET A 191 -1.22 7.08 10.20
CA MET A 191 -1.95 7.49 9.00
C MET A 191 -2.85 8.72 9.21
N SER A 192 -2.95 9.22 10.43
CA SER A 192 -3.65 10.49 10.73
C SER A 192 -2.73 11.71 10.62
N ILE A 193 -1.41 11.49 10.68
CA ILE A 193 -0.41 12.57 10.61
C ILE A 193 -0.58 13.45 9.36
N PRO A 194 -0.75 12.92 8.14
CA PRO A 194 -0.93 13.75 6.95
C PRO A 194 -2.12 14.70 7.03
N GLY A 195 -3.23 14.23 7.62
CA GLY A 195 -4.42 15.06 7.81
C GLY A 195 -4.17 16.22 8.76
N VAL A 196 -3.50 15.96 9.90
CA VAL A 196 -3.13 17.00 10.88
C VAL A 196 -2.13 18.01 10.28
N LEU A 197 -1.20 17.54 9.45
CA LEU A 197 -0.22 18.38 8.76
C LEU A 197 -0.77 19.10 7.52
N GLY A 198 -2.02 18.87 7.13
CA GLY A 198 -2.61 19.45 5.92
C GLY A 198 -1.88 19.04 4.63
N ILE A 199 -1.45 17.77 4.56
CA ILE A 199 -0.73 17.26 3.39
C ILE A 199 -1.68 17.16 2.18
N THR A 200 -1.22 17.73 1.07
CA THR A 200 -1.85 17.67 -0.25
C THR A 200 -0.85 17.11 -1.26
N LEU A 201 -1.26 16.94 -2.52
CA LEU A 201 -0.32 16.54 -3.58
C LEU A 201 0.78 17.57 -3.83
N ASP A 202 0.51 18.85 -3.55
CA ASP A 202 1.46 19.95 -3.82
C ASP A 202 2.57 20.03 -2.77
N ASN A 203 2.26 19.73 -1.51
CA ASN A 203 3.21 19.78 -0.39
C ASN A 203 3.63 18.39 0.12
N LEU A 204 3.26 17.31 -0.57
CA LEU A 204 3.68 15.96 -0.23
C LEU A 204 5.20 15.86 -0.23
N PRO A 205 5.84 15.39 0.87
CA PRO A 205 7.28 15.20 0.92
C PRO A 205 7.77 14.25 -0.18
N ARG A 206 8.66 14.75 -1.06
CA ARG A 206 9.19 14.01 -2.22
C ARG A 206 10.62 13.54 -2.00
N GLN A 207 10.97 13.16 -0.78
CA GLN A 207 12.28 12.57 -0.50
C GLN A 207 12.46 11.29 -1.34
N ILE A 208 13.63 11.16 -1.95
CA ILE A 208 13.98 9.96 -2.73
C ILE A 208 14.09 8.76 -1.81
N SER A 209 14.71 8.93 -0.63
CA SER A 209 14.79 7.91 0.40
C SER A 209 14.54 8.52 1.78
N TYR A 210 13.93 7.76 2.69
CA TYR A 210 13.67 8.15 4.08
C TYR A 210 13.80 6.96 5.05
N ILE A 211 14.06 5.78 4.54
CA ILE A 211 14.50 4.59 5.29
C ILE A 211 15.90 4.22 4.77
N ASN A 212 16.79 3.82 5.67
CA ASN A 212 18.14 3.40 5.34
C ASN A 212 18.36 1.95 5.79
N ALA A 213 18.90 1.13 4.90
CA ALA A 213 19.44 -0.17 5.26
C ALA A 213 20.77 -0.01 6.02
N GLN A 214 21.07 -0.94 6.92
CA GLN A 214 22.34 -0.95 7.63
C GLN A 214 23.49 -1.23 6.68
N GLU A 215 24.54 -0.42 6.70
CA GLU A 215 25.70 -0.60 5.81
C GLU A 215 26.40 -1.95 6.03
N THR A 216 26.46 -2.44 7.28
CA THR A 216 27.02 -3.75 7.61
C THR A 216 26.25 -4.87 6.93
N ASP A 217 24.93 -4.78 6.92
CA ASP A 217 24.06 -5.80 6.33
C ASP A 217 24.13 -5.75 4.81
N VAL A 218 24.20 -4.55 4.22
CA VAL A 218 24.42 -4.37 2.77
C VAL A 218 25.76 -4.99 2.36
N LYS A 219 26.84 -4.75 3.11
CA LYS A 219 28.16 -5.37 2.83
C LYS A 219 28.08 -6.90 2.91
N THR A 220 27.39 -7.43 3.90
CA THR A 220 27.18 -8.89 4.07
C THR A 220 26.43 -9.46 2.87
N TRP A 221 25.39 -8.79 2.40
CA TRP A 221 24.64 -9.21 1.21
C TRP A 221 25.47 -9.14 -0.05
N LEU A 222 26.27 -8.07 -0.25
CA LEU A 222 27.18 -7.96 -1.40
C LEU A 222 28.20 -9.11 -1.43
N GLN A 223 28.76 -9.48 -0.27
CA GLN A 223 29.66 -10.64 -0.17
C GLN A 223 28.96 -11.96 -0.51
N ARG A 224 27.74 -12.17 0.01
CA ARG A 224 26.94 -13.37 -0.23
C ARG A 224 26.54 -13.51 -1.71
N MET A 225 26.19 -12.41 -2.34
CA MET A 225 25.81 -12.38 -3.77
C MET A 225 27.00 -12.52 -4.72
N GLY A 226 28.21 -12.22 -4.25
CA GLY A 226 29.42 -12.23 -5.06
C GLY A 226 29.49 -11.11 -6.10
N PRO A 227 30.48 -11.15 -6.99
CA PRO A 227 30.70 -10.13 -8.01
C PRO A 227 29.49 -9.96 -8.93
N LYS A 228 29.09 -8.73 -9.18
CA LYS A 228 27.99 -8.41 -10.11
C LYS A 228 28.49 -8.55 -11.56
N THR A 229 27.96 -9.50 -12.27
CA THR A 229 28.27 -9.76 -13.70
C THR A 229 27.12 -9.41 -14.63
N ARG A 230 25.90 -9.33 -14.09
CA ARG A 230 24.67 -9.02 -14.80
C ARG A 230 23.85 -8.00 -13.98
N MET A 231 22.89 -7.36 -14.63
CA MET A 231 21.91 -6.53 -13.94
C MET A 231 21.07 -7.39 -12.99
N ARG A 232 20.96 -6.96 -11.73
CA ARG A 232 20.24 -7.64 -10.65
C ARG A 232 18.81 -7.16 -10.54
N VAL A 233 17.87 -8.02 -10.82
CA VAL A 233 16.44 -7.75 -10.80
C VAL A 233 15.79 -8.51 -9.66
N GLY A 234 15.37 -7.79 -8.62
CA GLY A 234 14.55 -8.40 -7.55
C GLY A 234 13.09 -8.44 -7.95
N PHE A 235 12.37 -9.51 -7.59
CA PHE A 235 10.95 -9.58 -7.92
C PHE A 235 10.10 -10.27 -6.85
N SER A 236 8.83 -9.84 -6.77
CA SER A 236 7.76 -10.54 -6.05
C SER A 236 6.44 -10.38 -6.83
N TRP A 237 5.57 -11.39 -6.74
CA TRP A 237 4.37 -11.48 -7.59
C TRP A 237 3.06 -11.52 -6.80
N SER A 238 3.11 -11.66 -5.48
CA SER A 238 1.91 -11.68 -4.65
C SER A 238 2.13 -11.00 -3.29
N GLY A 239 1.02 -10.59 -2.67
CA GLY A 239 0.99 -10.26 -1.26
C GLY A 239 0.63 -11.48 -0.42
N ARG A 240 0.22 -11.26 0.83
CA ARG A 240 -0.30 -12.32 1.72
C ARG A 240 -1.44 -13.07 1.02
N ARG A 241 -1.28 -14.37 0.84
CA ARG A 241 -2.19 -15.22 0.06
C ARG A 241 -3.53 -15.46 0.74
N ASP A 242 -3.56 -15.39 2.07
CA ASP A 242 -4.75 -15.56 2.92
C ASP A 242 -5.65 -14.32 2.96
N ALA A 243 -5.17 -13.17 2.51
CA ALA A 243 -5.92 -11.93 2.55
C ALA A 243 -6.85 -11.79 1.33
N TRP A 244 -8.17 -11.71 1.57
CA TRP A 244 -9.19 -11.52 0.54
C TRP A 244 -8.86 -10.34 -0.41
N LEU A 245 -8.38 -9.23 0.12
CA LEU A 245 -7.99 -8.05 -0.65
C LEU A 245 -6.84 -8.33 -1.64
N ASN A 246 -6.02 -9.33 -1.40
CA ASN A 246 -4.87 -9.66 -2.23
C ASN A 246 -5.19 -10.61 -3.39
N LYS A 247 -6.40 -11.19 -3.41
CA LYS A 247 -6.81 -12.17 -4.44
C LYS A 247 -6.68 -11.64 -5.88
N HIS A 248 -6.83 -10.33 -6.08
CA HIS A 248 -6.76 -9.68 -7.40
C HIS A 248 -5.49 -8.87 -7.63
N LYS A 249 -4.67 -8.67 -6.60
CA LYS A 249 -3.43 -7.89 -6.67
C LYS A 249 -2.25 -8.70 -7.20
N GLY A 250 -2.28 -10.03 -7.04
CA GLY A 250 -1.19 -10.92 -7.45
C GLY A 250 -1.14 -11.15 -8.96
N VAL A 251 0.07 -11.26 -9.48
CA VAL A 251 0.35 -11.78 -10.83
C VAL A 251 0.38 -13.32 -10.73
N PRO A 252 -0.25 -14.07 -11.65
CA PRO A 252 -0.09 -15.52 -11.69
C PRO A 252 1.38 -15.92 -11.74
N PHE A 253 1.76 -16.88 -10.93
CA PHE A 253 3.16 -17.30 -10.82
C PHE A 253 3.76 -17.71 -12.18
N GLU A 254 2.98 -18.42 -12.98
CA GLU A 254 3.38 -18.88 -14.33
C GLU A 254 3.72 -17.71 -15.24
N THR A 255 2.94 -16.61 -15.16
CA THR A 255 3.20 -15.37 -15.93
C THR A 255 4.52 -14.72 -15.52
N MET A 256 4.80 -14.68 -14.21
CA MET A 256 6.09 -14.18 -13.70
C MET A 256 7.25 -15.08 -14.12
N LEU A 257 7.08 -16.40 -14.01
CA LEU A 257 8.11 -17.37 -14.37
C LEU A 257 8.43 -17.32 -15.87
N GLU A 258 7.41 -17.10 -16.71
CA GLU A 258 7.60 -16.90 -18.16
C GLU A 258 8.46 -15.67 -18.45
N MET A 259 8.15 -14.52 -17.79
CA MET A 259 8.97 -13.31 -17.92
C MET A 259 10.43 -13.55 -17.51
N VAL A 260 10.67 -14.29 -16.43
CA VAL A 260 12.02 -14.66 -15.98
C VAL A 260 12.74 -15.52 -17.04
N LYS A 261 12.08 -16.56 -17.55
CA LYS A 261 12.65 -17.49 -18.56
C LYS A 261 12.97 -16.79 -19.89
N ASN A 262 12.13 -15.82 -20.28
CA ASN A 262 12.34 -15.03 -21.51
C ASN A 262 13.52 -14.06 -21.40
N ASN A 263 14.01 -13.79 -20.18
CA ASN A 263 15.04 -12.78 -19.92
C ASN A 263 16.24 -13.34 -19.12
N PRO A 264 16.92 -14.40 -19.59
CA PRO A 264 18.02 -15.07 -18.88
C PRO A 264 19.30 -14.22 -18.78
N GLN A 265 19.39 -13.12 -19.51
CA GLN A 265 20.51 -12.17 -19.48
C GLN A 265 20.59 -11.38 -18.16
N TYR A 266 19.52 -11.34 -17.35
CA TYR A 266 19.50 -10.69 -16.05
C TYR A 266 19.76 -11.70 -14.92
N GLU A 267 20.25 -11.22 -13.77
CA GLU A 267 20.32 -11.97 -12.53
C GLU A 267 19.01 -11.75 -11.75
N TRP A 268 18.11 -12.74 -11.83
CA TRP A 268 16.82 -12.67 -11.14
C TRP A 268 16.95 -13.12 -9.70
N ILE A 269 16.45 -12.31 -8.76
CA ILE A 269 16.52 -12.54 -7.31
C ILE A 269 15.10 -12.59 -6.74
N ASN A 270 14.76 -13.70 -6.09
CA ASN A 270 13.47 -13.85 -5.42
C ASN A 270 13.38 -13.00 -4.15
N LEU A 271 12.32 -12.19 -4.04
CA LEU A 271 11.94 -11.42 -2.85
C LEU A 271 10.63 -11.92 -2.22
N GLN A 272 9.98 -12.94 -2.80
CA GLN A 272 8.76 -13.56 -2.26
C GLN A 272 9.14 -14.56 -1.17
N VAL A 273 8.87 -14.21 0.10
CA VAL A 273 9.28 -15.03 1.26
C VAL A 273 8.37 -16.23 1.53
N ASP A 274 7.13 -16.19 1.02
CA ASP A 274 6.10 -17.23 1.19
C ASP A 274 5.86 -18.05 -0.11
N ALA A 275 6.89 -18.14 -0.96
CA ALA A 275 6.85 -19.03 -2.14
C ALA A 275 6.67 -20.49 -1.71
N THR A 276 5.82 -21.24 -2.43
CA THR A 276 5.66 -22.67 -2.16
C THR A 276 6.90 -23.47 -2.60
N ASP A 277 6.98 -24.73 -2.19
CA ASP A 277 8.07 -25.60 -2.58
C ASP A 277 8.07 -25.82 -4.10
N GLU A 278 6.90 -25.96 -4.73
CA GLU A 278 6.76 -26.09 -6.19
C GLU A 278 7.22 -24.84 -6.92
N GLU A 279 6.81 -23.65 -6.43
CA GLU A 279 7.24 -22.38 -6.99
C GLU A 279 8.76 -22.21 -6.84
N SER A 280 9.31 -22.59 -5.69
CA SER A 280 10.76 -22.52 -5.41
C SER A 280 11.56 -23.44 -6.32
N GLN A 281 11.09 -24.67 -6.57
CA GLN A 281 11.71 -25.59 -7.50
C GLN A 281 11.66 -25.08 -8.93
N ALA A 282 10.51 -24.54 -9.36
CA ALA A 282 10.35 -23.99 -10.71
C ALA A 282 11.23 -22.75 -10.93
N MET A 283 11.37 -21.89 -9.92
CA MET A 283 12.30 -20.73 -9.94
C MET A 283 13.76 -21.19 -10.04
N ALA A 284 14.16 -22.20 -9.25
CA ALA A 284 15.52 -22.75 -9.31
C ALA A 284 15.84 -23.31 -10.69
N ALA A 285 14.90 -24.05 -11.29
CA ALA A 285 15.03 -24.59 -12.64
C ALA A 285 15.12 -23.48 -13.72
N ALA A 286 14.53 -22.31 -13.46
CA ALA A 286 14.64 -21.13 -14.33
C ALA A 286 15.88 -20.27 -14.06
N GLY A 287 16.77 -20.67 -13.13
CA GLY A 287 18.00 -19.94 -12.82
C GLY A 287 17.81 -18.72 -11.91
N VAL A 288 16.70 -18.66 -11.17
CA VAL A 288 16.47 -17.61 -10.16
C VAL A 288 17.36 -17.84 -8.96
N THR A 289 18.03 -16.79 -8.51
CA THR A 289 18.78 -16.80 -7.27
C THR A 289 17.83 -16.66 -6.07
N MET A 290 17.93 -17.58 -5.13
CA MET A 290 17.14 -17.58 -3.90
C MET A 290 18.05 -17.66 -2.68
N TYR A 291 17.58 -17.11 -1.56
CA TYR A 291 18.31 -17.10 -0.30
C TYR A 291 17.45 -17.68 0.84
N PRO A 292 17.18 -18.99 0.84
CA PRO A 292 16.30 -19.62 1.84
C PRO A 292 16.80 -19.36 3.25
N GLY A 293 15.91 -18.92 4.14
CA GLY A 293 16.22 -18.65 5.54
C GLY A 293 17.11 -17.43 5.82
N ALA A 294 17.56 -16.73 4.77
CA ALA A 294 18.42 -15.56 4.93
C ALA A 294 17.66 -14.22 4.98
N ILE A 295 16.38 -14.22 4.59
CA ILE A 295 15.49 -13.05 4.64
C ILE A 295 14.51 -13.31 5.79
N ALA A 296 14.87 -12.90 7.00
CA ALA A 296 14.06 -13.12 8.20
C ALA A 296 13.29 -11.88 8.65
N SER A 297 13.66 -10.69 8.15
CA SER A 297 13.09 -9.41 8.54
C SER A 297 13.04 -8.42 7.37
N PHE A 298 12.31 -7.31 7.57
CA PHE A 298 12.35 -6.19 6.62
C PHE A 298 13.72 -5.51 6.57
N SER A 299 14.57 -5.62 7.61
CA SER A 299 15.96 -5.15 7.59
C SER A 299 16.79 -5.96 6.59
N ASP A 300 16.68 -7.30 6.62
CA ASP A 300 17.36 -8.17 5.65
C ASP A 300 16.89 -7.87 4.22
N THR A 301 15.58 -7.72 4.03
CA THR A 301 14.99 -7.38 2.74
C THR A 301 15.50 -6.03 2.24
N ALA A 302 15.58 -5.02 3.11
CA ALA A 302 16.11 -3.69 2.78
C ALA A 302 17.57 -3.76 2.35
N ALA A 303 18.40 -4.49 3.10
CA ALA A 303 19.82 -4.65 2.78
C ALA A 303 20.04 -5.38 1.44
N LEU A 304 19.26 -6.45 1.17
CA LEU A 304 19.26 -7.14 -0.11
C LEU A 304 18.84 -6.19 -1.24
N MET A 305 17.76 -5.41 -1.06
CA MET A 305 17.29 -4.45 -2.06
C MET A 305 18.33 -3.40 -2.42
N MET A 306 19.18 -2.98 -1.48
CA MET A 306 20.28 -2.05 -1.77
C MET A 306 21.31 -2.64 -2.73
N CYS A 307 21.38 -3.96 -2.88
CA CYS A 307 22.27 -4.67 -3.79
C CYS A 307 21.65 -4.92 -5.19
N LEU A 308 20.40 -4.50 -5.40
CA LEU A 308 19.66 -4.71 -6.65
C LEU A 308 19.67 -3.44 -7.53
N ASP A 309 19.49 -3.61 -8.82
CA ASP A 309 19.37 -2.49 -9.76
C ASP A 309 17.93 -2.02 -9.92
N VAL A 310 16.99 -2.95 -9.88
CA VAL A 310 15.54 -2.66 -9.94
C VAL A 310 14.77 -3.70 -9.13
N VAL A 311 13.67 -3.27 -8.55
CA VAL A 311 12.69 -4.13 -7.86
C VAL A 311 11.40 -4.12 -8.66
N ILE A 312 10.92 -5.30 -9.06
CA ILE A 312 9.64 -5.49 -9.75
C ILE A 312 8.70 -6.17 -8.76
N SER A 313 7.60 -5.52 -8.43
CA SER A 313 6.67 -6.05 -7.41
C SER A 313 5.24 -5.63 -7.70
N VAL A 314 4.30 -6.33 -7.08
CA VAL A 314 2.90 -5.91 -6.99
C VAL A 314 2.69 -4.97 -5.78
N ASP A 315 1.47 -4.47 -5.60
CA ASP A 315 1.09 -3.56 -4.50
C ASP A 315 1.16 -4.27 -3.13
N THR A 316 2.37 -4.31 -2.58
CA THR A 316 2.70 -4.95 -1.29
C THR A 316 3.73 -4.15 -0.50
N ALA A 317 4.06 -4.59 0.71
CA ALA A 317 5.12 -4.00 1.54
C ALA A 317 6.49 -3.93 0.82
N ILE A 318 6.77 -4.86 -0.11
CA ILE A 318 8.00 -4.87 -0.94
C ILE A 318 8.11 -3.60 -1.79
N THR A 319 7.01 -3.20 -2.45
CA THR A 319 6.99 -1.95 -3.24
C THR A 319 7.21 -0.72 -2.36
N HIS A 320 6.55 -0.68 -1.20
CA HIS A 320 6.72 0.43 -0.25
C HIS A 320 8.13 0.50 0.30
N LEU A 321 8.74 -0.64 0.63
CA LEU A 321 10.12 -0.71 1.11
C LEU A 321 11.10 -0.25 0.03
N ALA A 322 11.00 -0.79 -1.18
CA ALA A 322 11.88 -0.40 -2.28
C ALA A 322 11.79 1.12 -2.57
N GLY A 323 10.57 1.66 -2.61
CA GLY A 323 10.32 3.09 -2.78
C GLY A 323 10.85 3.95 -1.63
N SER A 324 10.77 3.48 -0.38
CA SER A 324 11.29 4.19 0.80
C SER A 324 12.81 4.20 0.88
N LEU A 325 13.46 3.20 0.31
CA LEU A 325 14.91 3.10 0.14
C LEU A 325 15.43 3.89 -1.07
N GLY A 326 14.53 4.48 -1.88
CA GLY A 326 14.90 5.19 -3.11
C GLY A 326 15.36 4.28 -4.24
N ARG A 327 15.06 2.97 -4.18
CA ARG A 327 15.43 2.03 -5.24
C ARG A 327 14.52 2.19 -6.46
N PRO A 328 15.05 2.04 -7.69
CA PRO A 328 14.21 1.91 -8.87
C PRO A 328 13.19 0.80 -8.67
N THR A 329 11.91 1.15 -8.72
CA THR A 329 10.81 0.22 -8.40
C THR A 329 9.81 0.22 -9.55
N TRP A 330 9.48 -0.96 -10.05
CA TRP A 330 8.49 -1.16 -11.10
C TRP A 330 7.29 -1.88 -10.51
N LEU A 331 6.22 -1.11 -10.30
CA LEU A 331 4.99 -1.60 -9.69
C LEU A 331 4.07 -2.19 -10.76
N MET A 332 3.79 -3.47 -10.66
CA MET A 332 2.73 -4.14 -11.41
C MET A 332 1.40 -3.93 -10.69
N LEU A 333 0.46 -3.25 -11.34
CA LEU A 333 -0.77 -2.82 -10.68
C LEU A 333 -2.01 -3.34 -11.39
N GLN A 334 -2.91 -3.92 -10.60
CA GLN A 334 -4.20 -4.41 -11.11
C GLN A 334 -5.07 -3.28 -11.65
N TRP A 335 -5.98 -3.62 -12.59
CA TRP A 335 -6.94 -2.68 -13.15
C TRP A 335 -8.10 -2.37 -12.20
N PHE A 336 -8.63 -3.39 -11.52
CA PHE A 336 -9.79 -3.31 -10.65
C PHE A 336 -9.39 -3.03 -9.20
N ALA A 337 -10.18 -2.22 -8.49
CA ALA A 337 -10.00 -1.91 -7.07
C ALA A 337 -8.57 -1.44 -6.71
N THR A 338 -7.99 -0.60 -7.58
CA THR A 338 -6.66 -0.01 -7.35
C THR A 338 -6.63 0.75 -6.01
N ASP A 339 -5.57 0.55 -5.24
CA ASP A 339 -5.35 1.29 -4.01
C ASP A 339 -5.17 2.80 -4.30
N TRP A 340 -5.74 3.64 -3.45
CA TRP A 340 -5.76 5.10 -3.62
C TRP A 340 -4.37 5.73 -3.70
N ARG A 341 -3.35 5.11 -3.12
CA ARG A 341 -1.97 5.59 -3.12
C ARG A 341 -1.39 5.71 -4.52
N TRP A 342 -1.80 4.82 -5.39
CA TRP A 342 -1.28 4.75 -6.76
C TRP A 342 -2.04 5.62 -7.74
N MET A 343 -3.12 6.25 -7.29
CA MET A 343 -3.98 7.13 -8.08
C MET A 343 -4.43 6.48 -9.41
N LEU A 344 -4.88 7.29 -10.36
CA LEU A 344 -5.34 6.85 -11.70
C LEU A 344 -4.59 7.65 -12.77
N ASP A 345 -4.68 7.21 -14.01
CA ASP A 345 -4.23 7.93 -15.22
C ASP A 345 -2.77 8.41 -15.17
N ARG A 346 -1.92 7.65 -14.48
CA ARG A 346 -0.49 7.96 -14.38
C ARG A 346 0.37 6.70 -14.29
N ASP A 347 1.61 6.81 -14.76
CA ASP A 347 2.63 5.74 -14.72
C ASP A 347 3.75 6.02 -13.69
N SER A 348 3.58 7.04 -12.84
CA SER A 348 4.50 7.43 -11.77
C SER A 348 3.76 7.54 -10.44
N SER A 349 4.45 7.33 -9.33
CA SER A 349 3.88 7.51 -7.99
C SER A 349 4.10 8.94 -7.48
N PRO A 350 3.09 9.59 -6.88
CA PRO A 350 3.31 10.85 -6.17
C PRO A 350 4.09 10.64 -4.85
N TRP A 351 4.05 9.41 -4.33
CA TRP A 351 4.66 9.04 -3.05
C TRP A 351 6.12 8.62 -3.17
N TYR A 352 6.51 8.03 -4.30
CA TYR A 352 7.83 7.44 -4.52
C TYR A 352 8.39 7.89 -5.86
N PRO A 353 9.34 8.86 -5.87
CA PRO A 353 9.88 9.42 -7.12
C PRO A 353 10.58 8.38 -8.02
N THR A 354 11.06 7.28 -7.42
CA THR A 354 11.77 6.19 -8.13
C THR A 354 10.84 5.08 -8.62
N THR A 355 9.52 5.20 -8.38
CA THR A 355 8.55 4.16 -8.75
C THR A 355 7.88 4.46 -10.07
N ARG A 356 7.95 3.51 -11.00
CA ARG A 356 7.17 3.46 -12.22
C ARG A 356 6.04 2.44 -12.10
N ILE A 357 4.85 2.80 -12.59
CA ILE A 357 3.64 1.98 -12.48
C ILE A 357 3.32 1.36 -13.84
N PHE A 358 3.15 0.05 -13.86
CA PHE A 358 2.72 -0.75 -14.99
C PHE A 358 1.32 -1.30 -14.70
N ARG A 359 0.29 -0.64 -15.22
CA ARG A 359 -1.11 -1.00 -14.97
C ARG A 359 -1.60 -2.03 -15.96
N GLN A 360 -2.44 -2.95 -15.49
CA GLN A 360 -3.25 -3.79 -16.36
C GLN A 360 -4.14 -2.90 -17.25
N PRO A 361 -4.22 -3.18 -18.56
CA PRO A 361 -5.14 -2.47 -19.46
C PRO A 361 -6.59 -2.91 -19.26
N SER A 362 -6.81 -4.13 -18.78
CA SER A 362 -8.11 -4.71 -18.41
C SER A 362 -7.93 -5.74 -17.31
N MET A 363 -9.01 -6.12 -16.63
CA MET A 363 -8.98 -7.08 -15.54
C MET A 363 -8.35 -8.42 -15.98
N GLY A 364 -7.30 -8.86 -15.26
CA GLY A 364 -6.61 -10.13 -15.49
C GLY A 364 -5.55 -10.12 -16.59
N ASP A 365 -5.41 -9.04 -17.36
CA ASP A 365 -4.38 -8.94 -18.42
C ASP A 365 -3.00 -8.62 -17.85
N TRP A 366 -2.41 -9.58 -17.16
CA TRP A 366 -1.05 -9.50 -16.67
C TRP A 366 0.01 -9.69 -17.76
N ASN A 367 -0.35 -10.39 -18.84
CA ASN A 367 0.57 -10.61 -19.96
C ASN A 367 0.99 -9.28 -20.65
N SER A 368 0.07 -8.35 -20.81
CA SER A 368 0.39 -7.02 -21.32
C SER A 368 1.33 -6.26 -20.40
N VAL A 369 1.19 -6.44 -19.07
CA VAL A 369 2.03 -5.79 -18.06
C VAL A 369 3.46 -6.35 -18.12
N THR A 370 3.61 -7.68 -18.10
CA THR A 370 4.94 -8.32 -18.14
C THR A 370 5.68 -8.03 -19.44
N LYS A 371 5.00 -8.10 -20.60
CA LYS A 371 5.59 -7.73 -21.90
C LYS A 371 6.09 -6.27 -21.92
N LYS A 372 5.34 -5.36 -21.33
CA LYS A 372 5.78 -3.95 -21.22
C LYS A 372 7.01 -3.82 -20.33
N ILE A 373 7.07 -4.56 -19.22
CA ILE A 373 8.24 -4.61 -18.32
C ILE A 373 9.46 -5.18 -19.08
N GLU A 374 9.31 -6.28 -19.83
CA GLU A 374 10.38 -6.86 -20.64
C GLU A 374 10.98 -5.84 -21.62
N GLN A 375 10.14 -5.06 -22.32
CA GLN A 375 10.58 -3.99 -23.19
C GLN A 375 11.37 -2.93 -22.43
N TYR A 376 10.89 -2.52 -21.24
CA TYR A 376 11.58 -1.53 -20.42
C TYR A 376 12.93 -2.04 -19.88
N LEU A 377 13.04 -3.31 -19.53
CA LEU A 377 14.30 -3.93 -19.11
C LEU A 377 15.39 -3.78 -20.19
N THR A 378 15.06 -3.85 -21.48
CA THR A 378 16.04 -3.69 -22.56
C THR A 378 16.61 -2.28 -22.67
N TRP A 379 15.88 -1.27 -22.22
CA TRP A 379 16.29 0.15 -22.28
C TRP A 379 16.86 0.67 -20.96
N PHE A 380 16.58 -0.02 -19.88
CA PHE A 380 17.01 0.37 -18.55
C PHE A 380 18.53 0.13 -18.42
N LYS A 381 19.29 1.24 -18.41
CA LYS A 381 20.74 1.23 -18.19
C LYS A 381 20.99 1.75 -16.78
N VAL A 382 21.74 0.97 -16.00
CA VAL A 382 22.18 1.30 -14.63
C VAL A 382 23.49 2.05 -14.68
#